data_83d5b3798101d3ad978b148b48741ce7
#
_entry.id   83d5b3798101d3ad978b148b48741ce7
#
_cell.length_a   1.000
_cell.length_b   1.000
_cell.length_c   1.000
_cell.angle_alpha   90.00
_cell.angle_beta   90.00
_cell.angle_gamma   90.00
#
_symmetry.space_group_name_H-M   'P 1'
#
loop_
_entity.id
_entity.type
_entity.pdbx_description
1 polymer ?
#
loop_
_entity_poly.entity_id
_entity_poly.type
_entity_poly.pdbx_seq_one_letter_code
_entity_poly.pdbx_strand_id
1 'polypeptide(L)'
;MIMRTDLYQGHDYYNMDELLTEEHKLIRDTARAWVKQEVSPIIEDAAERCEFPKHLLPGLGGIGAFGPYIPEEYGGAGLDQIAYGLIMQELERCDSGLRSTASVQSSLVMYPI
;
A
#
# COMPACT_ATOMS: atom_id res chain seq x y z
N MET A 1 -1.94 24.00 -14.74
CA MET A 1 -2.17 22.67 -14.15
C MET A 1 -1.70 22.66 -12.71
N ILE A 2 -2.56 22.30 -11.79
CA ILE A 2 -2.20 22.21 -10.38
C ILE A 2 -1.55 20.85 -10.16
N MET A 3 -0.26 20.85 -9.84
CA MET A 3 0.42 19.62 -9.48
C MET A 3 0.11 19.27 -8.04
N ARG A 4 -0.33 18.05 -7.83
CA ARG A 4 -0.54 17.54 -6.50
C ARG A 4 0.82 17.33 -5.83
N THR A 5 1.07 18.05 -4.75
CA THR A 5 2.37 17.97 -4.08
C THR A 5 2.39 16.92 -2.98
N ASP A 6 1.22 16.46 -2.53
CA ASP A 6 1.14 15.45 -1.49
C ASP A 6 -0.18 14.70 -1.54
N LEU A 7 -0.21 13.56 -0.87
CA LEU A 7 -1.41 12.74 -0.71
C LEU A 7 -2.29 13.30 0.40
N TYR A 8 -3.54 12.83 0.43
CA TYR A 8 -4.45 13.18 1.52
C TYR A 8 -3.84 12.85 2.87
N GLN A 9 -3.91 13.80 3.79
CA GLN A 9 -3.45 13.63 5.16
C GLN A 9 -4.61 13.90 6.11
N GLY A 10 -4.99 12.87 6.86
CA GLY A 10 -6.01 13.01 7.89
C GLY A 10 -5.36 13.25 9.25
N HIS A 11 -6.17 13.70 10.19
CA HIS A 11 -5.71 13.86 11.57
C HIS A 11 -5.64 12.52 12.28
N ASP A 12 -4.60 12.33 13.09
CA ASP A 12 -4.49 11.17 13.97
C ASP A 12 -5.09 11.53 15.33
N TYR A 13 -6.42 11.48 15.40
CA TYR A 13 -7.16 11.93 16.60
C TYR A 13 -6.85 11.12 17.86
N TYR A 14 -6.47 9.85 17.67
CA TYR A 14 -6.18 8.95 18.81
C TYR A 14 -4.70 8.79 19.06
N ASN A 15 -3.87 9.50 18.30
CA ASN A 15 -2.42 9.38 18.35
C ASN A 15 -1.97 7.92 18.22
N MET A 16 -2.52 7.25 17.21
CA MET A 16 -2.24 5.83 16.94
C MET A 16 -0.77 5.57 16.67
N ASP A 17 -0.05 6.60 16.22
CA ASP A 17 1.37 6.52 15.91
C ASP A 17 2.19 6.05 17.12
N GLU A 18 1.75 6.37 18.33
CA GLU A 18 2.41 5.92 19.57
C GLU A 18 2.39 4.40 19.73
N LEU A 19 1.41 3.72 19.13
CA LEU A 19 1.26 2.28 19.23
C LEU A 19 2.14 1.51 18.24
N LEU A 20 2.75 2.22 17.29
CA LEU A 20 3.55 1.60 16.24
C LEU A 20 5.00 1.45 16.65
N THR A 21 5.59 0.30 16.28
CA THR A 21 7.02 0.08 16.46
C THR A 21 7.81 0.85 15.39
N GLU A 22 9.12 0.94 15.56
CA GLU A 22 9.98 1.55 14.54
C GLU A 22 9.91 0.80 13.22
N GLU A 23 9.78 -0.53 13.26
CA GLU A 23 9.61 -1.35 12.07
C GLU A 23 8.29 -1.01 11.35
N HIS A 24 7.19 -0.87 12.09
CA HIS A 24 5.91 -0.47 11.54
C HIS A 24 6.00 0.89 10.83
N LYS A 25 6.65 1.84 11.47
CA LYS A 25 6.82 3.18 10.89
C LYS A 25 7.66 3.15 9.63
N LEU A 26 8.70 2.34 9.61
CA LEU A 26 9.56 2.17 8.43
C LEU A 26 8.76 1.58 7.26
N ILE A 27 7.97 0.55 7.52
CA ILE A 27 7.11 -0.09 6.51
C ILE A 27 6.12 0.93 5.94
N ARG A 28 5.44 1.68 6.82
CA ARG A 28 4.51 2.72 6.43
C ARG A 28 5.18 3.79 5.56
N ASP A 29 6.32 4.27 5.98
CA ASP A 29 7.02 5.36 5.29
C ASP A 29 7.56 4.89 3.93
N THR A 30 8.01 3.64 3.84
CA THR A 30 8.45 3.04 2.58
C THR A 30 7.29 2.95 1.59
N ALA A 31 6.13 2.46 2.05
CA ALA A 31 4.94 2.36 1.21
C ALA A 31 4.48 3.76 0.76
N ARG A 32 4.48 4.73 1.66
CA ARG A 32 4.10 6.11 1.35
C ARG A 32 5.00 6.73 0.30
N ALA A 33 6.30 6.55 0.44
CA ALA A 33 7.27 7.08 -0.51
C ALA A 33 7.07 6.48 -1.90
N TRP A 34 6.87 5.17 -1.97
CA TRP A 34 6.62 4.50 -3.25
C TRP A 34 5.34 5.00 -3.91
N VAL A 35 4.27 5.14 -3.13
CA VAL A 35 2.98 5.62 -3.65
C VAL A 35 3.12 7.04 -4.20
N LYS A 36 3.80 7.93 -3.48
CA LYS A 36 4.03 9.30 -3.95
C LYS A 36 4.82 9.34 -5.24
N GLN A 37 5.83 8.49 -5.35
CA GLN A 37 6.75 8.50 -6.48
C GLN A 37 6.18 7.83 -7.72
N GLU A 38 5.54 6.68 -7.56
CA GLU A 38 5.16 5.82 -8.68
C GLU A 38 3.68 5.89 -9.03
N VAL A 39 2.81 6.13 -8.06
CA VAL A 39 1.36 6.03 -8.26
C VAL A 39 0.73 7.40 -8.44
N SER A 40 0.98 8.31 -7.51
CA SER A 40 0.34 9.63 -7.51
C SER A 40 0.48 10.39 -8.84
N PRO A 41 1.63 10.37 -9.52
CA PRO A 41 1.78 11.12 -10.78
C PRO A 41 0.91 10.61 -11.93
N ILE A 42 0.50 9.33 -11.91
CA ILE A 42 -0.16 8.71 -13.09
C ILE A 42 -1.60 8.31 -12.84
N ILE A 43 -2.04 8.28 -11.57
CA ILE A 43 -3.31 7.61 -11.24
C ILE A 43 -4.55 8.35 -11.76
N GLU A 44 -4.54 9.66 -11.75
CA GLU A 44 -5.69 10.44 -12.25
C GLU A 44 -5.90 10.22 -13.75
N ASP A 45 -4.81 10.21 -14.50
CA ASP A 45 -4.86 9.99 -15.94
C ASP A 45 -5.28 8.56 -16.28
N ALA A 46 -4.76 7.58 -15.55
CA ALA A 46 -5.15 6.17 -15.71
C ALA A 46 -6.63 5.97 -15.41
N ALA A 47 -7.14 6.58 -14.34
CA ALA A 47 -8.54 6.50 -13.96
C ALA A 47 -9.44 7.15 -15.02
N GLU A 48 -9.04 8.30 -15.54
CA GLU A 48 -9.79 9.01 -16.59
C GLU A 48 -9.89 8.18 -17.86
N ARG A 49 -8.83 7.44 -18.20
CA ARG A 49 -8.80 6.56 -19.37
C ARG A 49 -9.40 5.19 -19.11
N CYS A 50 -9.88 4.93 -17.88
CA CYS A 50 -10.42 3.64 -17.45
C CYS A 50 -9.40 2.50 -17.66
N GLU A 51 -8.12 2.78 -17.41
CA GLU A 51 -7.03 1.82 -17.55
C GLU A 51 -6.43 1.48 -16.19
N PHE A 52 -6.20 0.19 -15.94
CA PHE A 52 -5.46 -0.23 -14.75
C PHE A 52 -3.97 -0.20 -15.04
N PRO A 53 -3.16 0.49 -14.21
CA PRO A 53 -1.72 0.61 -14.46
C PRO A 53 -0.97 -0.68 -14.08
N LYS A 54 -1.03 -1.69 -14.93
CA LYS A 54 -0.42 -3.01 -14.68
C LYS A 54 1.07 -2.95 -14.41
N HIS A 55 1.76 -1.93 -14.91
CA HIS A 55 3.20 -1.78 -14.70
C HIS A 55 3.57 -1.53 -13.24
N LEU A 56 2.58 -1.20 -12.39
CA LEU A 56 2.81 -0.99 -10.96
C LEU A 56 2.88 -2.31 -10.17
N LEU A 57 2.41 -3.43 -10.73
CA LEU A 57 2.36 -4.69 -10.01
C LEU A 57 3.71 -5.16 -9.47
N PRO A 58 4.81 -5.12 -10.26
CA PRO A 58 6.11 -5.47 -9.70
C PRO A 58 6.54 -4.59 -8.54
N GLY A 59 6.22 -3.29 -8.59
CA GLY A 59 6.53 -2.36 -7.51
C GLY A 59 5.74 -2.67 -6.24
N LEU A 60 4.47 -3.05 -6.38
CA LEU A 60 3.67 -3.50 -5.23
C LEU A 60 4.32 -4.71 -4.56
N GLY A 61 4.77 -5.68 -5.35
CA GLY A 61 5.53 -6.81 -4.83
C GLY A 61 6.80 -6.37 -4.13
N GLY A 62 7.48 -5.37 -4.68
CA GLY A 62 8.72 -4.84 -4.12
C GLY A 62 8.58 -4.19 -2.75
N ILE A 63 7.44 -3.55 -2.48
CA ILE A 63 7.18 -2.97 -1.15
C ILE A 63 6.53 -3.95 -0.18
N GLY A 64 6.32 -5.20 -0.60
CA GLY A 64 5.74 -6.23 0.25
C GLY A 64 4.22 -6.16 0.37
N ALA A 65 3.52 -5.58 -0.61
CA ALA A 65 2.07 -5.42 -0.56
C ALA A 65 1.30 -6.72 -0.83
N PHE A 66 1.96 -7.73 -1.41
CA PHE A 66 1.32 -9.01 -1.69
C PHE A 66 1.66 -10.03 -0.61
N GLY A 67 0.67 -10.36 0.23
CA GLY A 67 0.81 -11.34 1.29
C GLY A 67 1.88 -11.03 2.31
N PRO A 68 1.97 -9.78 2.84
CA PRO A 68 3.04 -9.43 3.76
C PRO A 68 3.04 -10.24 5.05
N TYR A 69 1.89 -10.78 5.44
CA TYR A 69 1.74 -11.60 6.65
C TYR A 69 1.88 -13.10 6.40
N ILE A 70 2.15 -13.50 5.17
CA ILE A 70 2.43 -14.92 4.85
C ILE A 70 3.80 -15.27 5.45
N PRO A 71 3.94 -16.43 6.12
CA PRO A 71 5.23 -16.84 6.69
C PRO A 71 6.34 -16.94 5.64
N GLU A 72 7.55 -16.64 6.07
CA GLU A 72 8.72 -16.68 5.18
C GLU A 72 8.94 -18.05 4.53
N GLU A 73 8.58 -19.13 5.24
CA GLU A 73 8.69 -20.50 4.72
C GLU A 73 7.85 -20.72 3.46
N TYR A 74 6.83 -19.90 3.24
CA TYR A 74 5.98 -19.97 2.05
C TYR A 74 6.25 -18.82 1.07
N GLY A 75 7.35 -18.11 1.25
CA GLY A 75 7.74 -17.02 0.36
C GLY A 75 7.19 -15.66 0.73
N GLY A 76 6.52 -15.54 1.87
CA GLY A 76 6.01 -14.27 2.37
C GLY A 76 7.06 -13.48 3.15
N ALA A 77 6.67 -12.29 3.61
CA ALA A 77 7.54 -11.42 4.40
C ALA A 77 7.50 -11.70 5.91
N GLY A 78 6.53 -12.50 6.36
CA GLY A 78 6.40 -12.85 7.77
C GLY A 78 6.05 -11.68 8.68
N LEU A 79 5.41 -10.63 8.16
CA LEU A 79 5.03 -9.45 8.91
C LEU A 79 3.70 -9.67 9.65
N ASP A 80 3.37 -8.77 10.57
CA ASP A 80 2.12 -8.85 11.31
C ASP A 80 0.96 -8.15 10.58
N GLN A 81 -0.24 -8.24 11.16
CA GLN A 81 -1.44 -7.64 10.57
C GLN A 81 -1.42 -6.12 10.62
N ILE A 82 -0.70 -5.55 11.59
CA ILE A 82 -0.56 -4.08 11.68
C ILE A 82 0.24 -3.57 10.48
N ALA A 83 1.33 -4.25 10.14
CA ALA A 83 2.13 -3.89 8.97
C ALA A 83 1.28 -3.98 7.69
N TYR A 84 0.48 -5.03 7.55
CA TYR A 84 -0.44 -5.18 6.43
C TYR A 84 -1.41 -4.00 6.35
N GLY A 85 -2.04 -3.64 7.47
CA GLY A 85 -2.96 -2.52 7.53
C GLY A 85 -2.33 -1.19 7.14
N LEU A 86 -1.10 -0.96 7.58
CA LEU A 86 -0.37 0.26 7.24
C LEU A 86 -0.07 0.37 5.75
N ILE A 87 0.34 -0.73 5.12
CA ILE A 87 0.58 -0.76 3.67
C ILE A 87 -0.74 -0.45 2.93
N MET A 88 -1.82 -1.11 3.33
CA MET A 88 -3.13 -0.89 2.71
C MET A 88 -3.60 0.56 2.87
N GLN A 89 -3.38 1.15 4.04
CA GLN A 89 -3.75 2.54 4.31
C GLN A 89 -3.03 3.50 3.36
N GLU A 90 -1.74 3.29 3.15
CA GLU A 90 -0.97 4.18 2.26
C GLU A 90 -1.39 4.03 0.80
N LEU A 91 -1.72 2.83 0.36
CA LEU A 91 -2.27 2.62 -0.97
C LEU A 91 -3.62 3.30 -1.14
N GLU A 92 -4.52 3.16 -0.14
CA GLU A 92 -5.85 3.75 -0.17
C GLU A 92 -5.83 5.28 -0.21
N ARG A 93 -4.84 5.91 0.42
CA ARG A 93 -4.69 7.37 0.36
C ARG A 93 -4.61 7.89 -1.07
N CYS A 94 -4.10 7.09 -1.97
CA CYS A 94 -3.91 7.48 -3.36
C CYS A 94 -5.00 6.91 -4.27
N ASP A 95 -5.27 5.61 -4.18
CA ASP A 95 -6.21 4.95 -5.07
C ASP A 95 -6.79 3.68 -4.47
N SER A 96 -8.12 3.66 -4.35
CA SER A 96 -8.85 2.50 -3.83
C SER A 96 -8.72 1.27 -4.72
N GLY A 97 -8.68 1.46 -6.04
CA GLY A 97 -8.54 0.35 -6.99
C GLY A 97 -7.22 -0.39 -6.83
N LEU A 98 -6.15 0.37 -6.65
CA LEU A 98 -4.82 -0.22 -6.43
C LEU A 98 -4.77 -0.95 -5.08
N ARG A 99 -5.28 -0.32 -4.01
CA ARG A 99 -5.38 -0.96 -2.71
C ARG A 99 -6.21 -2.24 -2.80
N SER A 100 -7.33 -2.21 -3.50
CA SER A 100 -8.20 -3.38 -3.69
C SER A 100 -7.44 -4.53 -4.36
N THR A 101 -6.65 -4.24 -5.38
CA THR A 101 -5.83 -5.26 -6.06
C THR A 101 -4.91 -5.95 -5.08
N ALA A 102 -4.21 -5.19 -4.24
CA ALA A 102 -3.29 -5.75 -3.25
C ALA A 102 -4.03 -6.57 -2.19
N SER A 103 -5.16 -6.05 -1.67
CA SER A 103 -5.89 -6.72 -0.59
C SER A 103 -6.61 -7.98 -1.06
N VAL A 104 -7.18 -7.97 -2.26
CA VAL A 104 -7.83 -9.16 -2.80
C VAL A 104 -6.81 -10.29 -2.99
N GLN A 105 -5.68 -9.98 -3.60
CA GLN A 105 -4.63 -10.99 -3.79
C GLN A 105 -4.13 -11.53 -2.46
N SER A 106 -3.87 -10.66 -1.48
CA SER A 106 -3.32 -11.07 -0.19
C SER A 106 -4.33 -11.84 0.66
N SER A 107 -5.53 -11.26 0.86
CA SER A 107 -6.47 -11.77 1.85
C SER A 107 -7.46 -12.80 1.31
N LEU A 108 -7.87 -12.68 0.05
CA LEU A 108 -8.87 -13.55 -0.53
C LEU A 108 -8.28 -14.71 -1.35
N VAL A 109 -7.04 -14.57 -1.82
CA VAL A 109 -6.40 -15.59 -2.65
C VAL A 109 -5.23 -16.25 -1.91
N MET A 110 -4.19 -15.49 -1.59
CA MET A 110 -2.96 -16.08 -1.04
C MET A 110 -3.16 -16.72 0.34
N TYR A 111 -3.83 -16.03 1.25
CA TYR A 111 -4.00 -16.54 2.60
C TYR A 111 -4.88 -17.80 2.67
N PRO A 112 -6.06 -17.87 2.00
CA PRO A 112 -6.89 -19.08 2.03
C PRO A 112 -6.28 -20.30 1.37
N ILE A 113 -5.40 -20.13 0.40
CA ILE A 113 -4.74 -21.24 -0.29
C ILE A 113 -3.65 -21.83 0.60
#